data_a6a2c8ba55b9d8b2d450cf5086cc2beb
#
_entry.id   a6a2c8ba55b9d8b2d450cf5086cc2beb
#
_cell.length_a   1.000
_cell.length_b   1.000
_cell.length_c   1.000
_cell.angle_alpha   90.00
_cell.angle_beta   90.00
_cell.angle_gamma   90.00
#
_symmetry.space_group_name_H-M   'P 1'
#
loop_
_entity.id
_entity.type
_entity.pdbx_description
1 polymer ?
#
loop_
_entity_poly.entity_id
_entity_poly.type
_entity_poly.pdbx_seq_one_letter_code
_entity_poly.pdbx_strand_id
1 'polypeptide(L)'
;MKIIILGGGSIGSSVAKELSSEENDVVVIDNNKKNLEPLKSIEGIKTVCGNGSSPRTLSQSGLDDESLLLCLTDSEETNLLASIVGKHKFNAGRIVCRLKGSEYRKIAKEITPFVDYFINPEDLITDEINSLLHHPGSLEILDFAEGSIKLVSVRAKTSGLLVGRQIKELKNDLPDYETRIPAIYRNDELIIPTGDTVINDGDEVFFIADEKHISDVTRELQKLESKYKNIYIAGAGNIGKSLAKKTNEDFNIKLIEKSEEQSELANEALDNVLVLNADAADKDFLDSESIQDCDVFVAVTHDDESNVLCSLMAKKLGSKKTVTIINNEAYFDLVGKNELDIIISPVQITVSHILSLIHI
;
A
#
# COMPACT_ATOMS: atom_id res chain seq x y z
N MET A 1 -6.13 -20.51 15.16
CA MET A 1 -5.78 -19.48 16.16
C MET A 1 -7.01 -18.63 16.43
N LYS A 2 -7.14 -18.05 17.65
CA LYS A 2 -8.23 -17.12 17.95
C LYS A 2 -7.77 -15.68 17.69
N ILE A 3 -8.53 -14.92 16.90
CA ILE A 3 -8.18 -13.57 16.47
C ILE A 3 -9.33 -12.62 16.80
N ILE A 4 -9.04 -11.59 17.57
CA ILE A 4 -10.00 -10.54 17.93
C ILE A 4 -9.63 -9.26 17.18
N ILE A 5 -10.53 -8.75 16.35
CA ILE A 5 -10.33 -7.56 15.53
C ILE A 5 -11.24 -6.45 16.05
N LEU A 6 -10.67 -5.33 16.44
CA LEU A 6 -11.38 -4.11 16.78
C LEU A 6 -11.45 -3.20 15.55
N GLY A 7 -12.67 -2.89 15.13
CA GLY A 7 -12.98 -2.13 13.91
C GLY A 7 -13.43 -3.04 12.78
N GLY A 8 -14.70 -2.91 12.38
CA GLY A 8 -15.31 -3.59 11.23
C GLY A 8 -15.37 -2.71 9.98
N GLY A 9 -14.54 -1.66 9.91
CA GLY A 9 -14.37 -0.82 8.71
C GLY A 9 -13.65 -1.56 7.59
N SER A 10 -13.25 -0.85 6.52
CA SER A 10 -12.63 -1.46 5.32
C SER A 10 -11.44 -2.36 5.65
N ILE A 11 -10.46 -1.88 6.42
CA ILE A 11 -9.27 -2.66 6.78
C ILE A 11 -9.64 -3.86 7.64
N GLY A 12 -10.36 -3.65 8.76
CA GLY A 12 -10.67 -4.74 9.68
C GLY A 12 -11.59 -5.80 9.08
N SER A 13 -12.53 -5.42 8.21
CA SER A 13 -13.38 -6.38 7.50
C SER A 13 -12.61 -7.19 6.46
N SER A 14 -11.65 -6.58 5.76
CA SER A 14 -10.80 -7.29 4.80
C SER A 14 -9.84 -8.26 5.52
N VAL A 15 -9.18 -7.80 6.59
CA VAL A 15 -8.34 -8.69 7.44
C VAL A 15 -9.16 -9.86 7.99
N ALA A 16 -10.40 -9.60 8.44
CA ALA A 16 -11.26 -10.65 8.97
C ALA A 16 -11.61 -11.72 7.94
N LYS A 17 -11.89 -11.31 6.70
CA LYS A 17 -12.20 -12.21 5.59
C LYS A 17 -11.00 -13.10 5.26
N GLU A 18 -9.82 -12.50 5.08
CA GLU A 18 -8.61 -13.26 4.77
C GLU A 18 -8.26 -14.26 5.88
N LEU A 19 -8.24 -13.82 7.13
CA LEU A 19 -7.90 -14.70 8.26
C LEU A 19 -8.94 -15.79 8.51
N SER A 20 -10.23 -15.56 8.20
CA SER A 20 -11.26 -16.59 8.32
C SER A 20 -11.10 -17.69 7.26
N SER A 21 -10.60 -17.35 6.07
CA SER A 21 -10.33 -18.31 5.00
C SER A 21 -9.19 -19.30 5.36
N GLU A 22 -8.34 -18.94 6.31
CA GLU A 22 -7.23 -19.75 6.83
C GLU A 22 -7.63 -20.62 8.05
N GLU A 23 -8.91 -20.90 8.24
CA GLU A 23 -9.44 -21.72 9.35
C GLU A 23 -9.19 -21.12 10.76
N ASN A 24 -9.05 -19.81 10.88
CA ASN A 24 -8.96 -19.13 12.16
C ASN A 24 -10.35 -18.83 12.76
N ASP A 25 -10.46 -18.81 14.11
CA ASP A 25 -11.67 -18.35 14.84
C ASP A 25 -11.62 -16.84 14.98
N VAL A 26 -12.28 -16.11 14.08
CA VAL A 26 -12.22 -14.64 13.99
C VAL A 26 -13.44 -14.01 14.66
N VAL A 27 -13.19 -13.03 15.55
CA VAL A 27 -14.24 -12.22 16.19
C VAL A 27 -14.01 -10.76 15.85
N VAL A 28 -14.98 -10.10 15.21
CA VAL A 28 -14.94 -8.68 14.89
C VAL A 28 -15.79 -7.88 15.84
N ILE A 29 -15.22 -6.85 16.46
CA ILE A 29 -15.89 -5.90 17.35
C ILE A 29 -16.00 -4.55 16.66
N ASP A 30 -17.21 -4.00 16.60
CA ASP A 30 -17.45 -2.63 16.13
C ASP A 30 -18.63 -2.01 16.88
N ASN A 31 -18.59 -0.70 17.12
CA ASN A 31 -19.71 0.02 17.74
C ASN A 31 -20.85 0.32 16.76
N ASN A 32 -20.57 0.29 15.45
CA ASN A 32 -21.52 0.48 14.38
C ASN A 32 -22.01 -0.86 13.83
N LYS A 33 -23.29 -1.16 14.06
CA LYS A 33 -23.91 -2.40 13.55
C LYS A 33 -23.82 -2.55 12.04
N LYS A 34 -23.84 -1.43 11.29
CA LYS A 34 -23.77 -1.48 9.82
C LYS A 34 -22.46 -2.08 9.32
N ASN A 35 -21.35 -1.85 10.01
CA ASN A 35 -20.04 -2.43 9.67
C ASN A 35 -19.99 -3.94 9.91
N LEU A 36 -20.82 -4.45 10.84
CA LEU A 36 -20.85 -5.86 11.20
C LEU A 36 -21.83 -6.69 10.34
N GLU A 37 -22.86 -6.08 9.74
CA GLU A 37 -23.87 -6.82 8.96
C GLU A 37 -23.28 -7.65 7.80
N PRO A 38 -22.37 -7.13 6.97
CA PRO A 38 -21.78 -7.91 5.88
C PRO A 38 -20.95 -9.12 6.37
N LEU A 39 -20.40 -9.02 7.58
CA LEU A 39 -19.52 -10.05 8.14
C LEU A 39 -20.27 -11.24 8.75
N LYS A 40 -21.55 -11.06 9.12
CA LYS A 40 -22.37 -12.11 9.74
C LYS A 40 -22.65 -13.31 8.83
N SER A 41 -22.60 -13.10 7.53
CA SER A 41 -22.84 -14.16 6.53
C SER A 41 -21.58 -14.95 6.18
N ILE A 42 -20.42 -14.57 6.72
CA ILE A 42 -19.14 -15.20 6.40
C ILE A 42 -18.87 -16.29 7.45
N GLU A 43 -18.63 -17.49 6.98
CA GLU A 43 -18.25 -18.61 7.82
C GLU A 43 -16.93 -18.36 8.55
N GLY A 44 -16.82 -18.75 9.81
CA GLY A 44 -15.62 -18.51 10.63
C GLY A 44 -15.56 -17.14 11.29
N ILE A 45 -16.47 -16.20 10.97
CA ILE A 45 -16.50 -14.85 11.58
C ILE A 45 -17.65 -14.71 12.56
N LYS A 46 -17.34 -14.37 13.82
CA LYS A 46 -18.30 -13.93 14.83
C LYS A 46 -18.27 -12.41 14.97
N THR A 47 -19.40 -11.80 15.27
CA THR A 47 -19.47 -10.34 15.44
C THR A 47 -19.97 -9.95 16.82
N VAL A 48 -19.35 -8.93 17.43
CA VAL A 48 -19.74 -8.35 18.71
C VAL A 48 -19.96 -6.85 18.53
N CYS A 49 -21.19 -6.38 18.81
CA CYS A 49 -21.48 -4.95 18.72
C CYS A 49 -21.18 -4.27 20.06
N GLY A 50 -20.24 -3.33 20.07
CA GLY A 50 -19.89 -2.59 21.28
C GLY A 50 -18.61 -1.79 21.14
N ASN A 51 -18.27 -1.03 22.20
CA ASN A 51 -17.01 -0.29 22.25
C ASN A 51 -15.85 -1.26 22.44
N GLY A 52 -14.87 -1.23 21.50
CA GLY A 52 -13.71 -2.12 21.50
C GLY A 52 -12.76 -1.96 22.69
N SER A 53 -12.73 -0.80 23.35
CA SER A 53 -11.92 -0.57 24.55
C SER A 53 -12.64 -0.98 25.84
N SER A 54 -13.93 -1.37 25.77
CA SER A 54 -14.69 -1.78 26.95
C SER A 54 -14.29 -3.19 27.44
N PRO A 55 -13.91 -3.36 28.71
CA PRO A 55 -13.62 -4.69 29.27
C PRO A 55 -14.77 -5.69 29.12
N ARG A 56 -16.03 -5.22 29.13
CA ARG A 56 -17.20 -6.07 28.94
C ARG A 56 -17.26 -6.60 27.51
N THR A 57 -17.04 -5.75 26.53
CA THR A 57 -17.08 -6.12 25.11
C THR A 57 -15.95 -7.08 24.77
N LEU A 58 -14.74 -6.81 25.27
CA LEU A 58 -13.58 -7.70 25.12
C LEU A 58 -13.81 -9.08 25.78
N SER A 59 -14.46 -9.11 26.95
CA SER A 59 -14.87 -10.37 27.56
C SER A 59 -15.89 -11.15 26.71
N GLN A 60 -16.85 -10.46 26.09
CA GLN A 60 -17.83 -11.09 25.20
C GLN A 60 -17.23 -11.66 23.93
N SER A 61 -16.12 -11.09 23.44
CA SER A 61 -15.38 -11.66 22.30
C SER A 61 -14.59 -12.92 22.65
N GLY A 62 -14.47 -13.21 23.95
CA GLY A 62 -13.68 -14.34 24.42
C GLY A 62 -12.18 -14.13 24.37
N LEU A 63 -11.72 -12.87 24.44
CA LEU A 63 -10.28 -12.54 24.49
C LEU A 63 -9.59 -13.24 25.67
N ASP A 64 -8.47 -13.88 25.40
CA ASP A 64 -7.63 -14.64 26.35
C ASP A 64 -6.14 -14.51 26.03
N ASP A 65 -5.29 -15.24 26.73
CA ASP A 65 -3.83 -15.21 26.62
C ASP A 65 -3.25 -15.93 25.38
N GLU A 66 -4.06 -16.72 24.68
CA GLU A 66 -3.69 -17.35 23.40
C GLU A 66 -4.18 -16.52 22.19
N SER A 67 -4.95 -15.46 22.44
CA SER A 67 -5.56 -14.66 21.39
C SER A 67 -4.60 -13.63 20.80
N LEU A 68 -4.72 -13.41 19.47
CA LEU A 68 -4.18 -12.25 18.78
C LEU A 68 -5.22 -11.12 18.83
N LEU A 69 -4.83 -9.94 19.32
CA LEU A 69 -5.65 -8.74 19.38
C LEU A 69 -5.20 -7.71 18.33
N LEU A 70 -6.05 -7.45 17.34
CA LEU A 70 -5.82 -6.45 16.30
C LEU A 70 -6.68 -5.21 16.57
N CYS A 71 -6.07 -4.12 17.00
CA CYS A 71 -6.74 -2.84 17.28
C CYS A 71 -6.67 -1.96 16.02
N LEU A 72 -7.68 -2.02 15.14
CA LEU A 72 -7.68 -1.43 13.80
C LEU A 72 -8.77 -0.37 13.59
N THR A 73 -9.31 0.20 14.67
CA THR A 73 -10.31 1.28 14.55
C THR A 73 -9.68 2.57 14.03
N ASP A 74 -10.51 3.54 13.64
CA ASP A 74 -10.04 4.87 13.22
C ASP A 74 -9.62 5.78 14.38
N SER A 75 -9.97 5.42 15.65
CA SER A 75 -9.57 6.16 16.86
C SER A 75 -8.31 5.55 17.48
N GLU A 76 -7.23 6.29 17.47
CA GLU A 76 -5.95 5.93 18.09
C GLU A 76 -6.07 5.71 19.60
N GLU A 77 -6.86 6.56 20.27
CA GLU A 77 -7.13 6.48 21.70
C GLU A 77 -7.86 5.17 22.03
N THR A 78 -8.85 4.79 21.22
CA THR A 78 -9.56 3.52 21.37
C THR A 78 -8.62 2.35 21.19
N ASN A 79 -7.75 2.39 20.18
CA ASN A 79 -6.79 1.33 19.88
C ASN A 79 -5.77 1.17 21.01
N LEU A 80 -5.20 2.28 21.52
CA LEU A 80 -4.27 2.26 22.64
C LEU A 80 -4.95 1.75 23.94
N LEU A 81 -6.12 2.28 24.27
CA LEU A 81 -6.84 1.85 25.46
C LEU A 81 -7.25 0.37 25.39
N ALA A 82 -7.68 -0.10 24.23
CA ALA A 82 -8.01 -1.50 24.03
C ALA A 82 -6.78 -2.41 24.17
N SER A 83 -5.62 -1.98 23.68
CA SER A 83 -4.35 -2.68 23.85
C SER A 83 -3.97 -2.79 25.33
N ILE A 84 -4.10 -1.70 26.10
CA ILE A 84 -3.84 -1.67 27.55
C ILE A 84 -4.79 -2.64 28.29
N VAL A 85 -6.10 -2.55 28.02
CA VAL A 85 -7.09 -3.42 28.64
C VAL A 85 -6.88 -4.89 28.22
N GLY A 86 -6.62 -5.14 26.95
CA GLY A 86 -6.32 -6.46 26.42
C GLY A 86 -5.14 -7.12 27.13
N LYS A 87 -4.06 -6.38 27.33
CA LYS A 87 -2.88 -6.89 28.01
C LYS A 87 -3.12 -7.09 29.51
N HIS A 88 -3.52 -6.03 30.22
CA HIS A 88 -3.53 -6.06 31.69
C HIS A 88 -4.70 -6.85 32.30
N LYS A 89 -5.83 -6.95 31.60
CA LYS A 89 -7.00 -7.67 32.11
C LYS A 89 -7.16 -9.08 31.56
N PHE A 90 -6.79 -9.29 30.31
CA PHE A 90 -7.01 -10.56 29.58
C PHE A 90 -5.70 -11.28 29.26
N ASN A 91 -4.55 -10.62 29.47
CA ASN A 91 -3.21 -11.13 29.16
C ASN A 91 -3.04 -11.53 27.68
N ALA A 92 -3.70 -10.79 26.77
CA ALA A 92 -3.65 -11.08 25.33
C ALA A 92 -2.24 -11.47 24.85
N GLY A 93 -2.16 -12.53 24.06
CA GLY A 93 -0.89 -13.15 23.66
C GLY A 93 -0.05 -12.23 22.78
N ARG A 94 -0.62 -11.77 21.68
CA ARG A 94 -0.03 -10.78 20.75
C ARG A 94 -0.98 -9.62 20.54
N ILE A 95 -0.41 -8.41 20.37
CA ILE A 95 -1.19 -7.18 20.16
C ILE A 95 -0.60 -6.39 19.00
N VAL A 96 -1.44 -6.09 18.03
CA VAL A 96 -1.14 -5.18 16.92
C VAL A 96 -2.02 -3.94 17.06
N CYS A 97 -1.44 -2.75 17.00
CA CYS A 97 -2.14 -1.50 17.24
C CYS A 97 -1.94 -0.51 16.10
N ARG A 98 -3.03 -0.05 15.50
CA ARG A 98 -3.01 0.98 14.45
C ARG A 98 -2.90 2.36 15.09
N LEU A 99 -1.88 3.11 14.64
CA LEU A 99 -1.67 4.52 14.96
C LEU A 99 -1.41 5.32 13.69
N LYS A 100 -2.06 6.47 13.54
CA LYS A 100 -1.91 7.36 12.38
C LYS A 100 -0.93 8.51 12.67
N GLY A 101 -0.99 9.07 13.87
CA GLY A 101 -0.26 10.28 14.25
C GLY A 101 1.17 10.02 14.70
N SER A 102 2.08 10.90 14.28
CA SER A 102 3.48 10.85 14.71
C SER A 102 3.65 11.14 16.21
N GLU A 103 2.74 11.88 16.83
CA GLU A 103 2.79 12.25 18.24
C GLU A 103 2.59 11.03 19.13
N TYR A 104 1.52 10.26 18.89
CA TYR A 104 1.26 9.03 19.65
C TYR A 104 2.35 7.99 19.46
N ARG A 105 2.94 7.89 18.26
CA ARG A 105 3.97 6.90 17.97
C ARG A 105 5.24 7.11 18.83
N LYS A 106 5.63 8.37 19.07
CA LYS A 106 6.82 8.67 19.88
C LYS A 106 6.69 8.17 21.32
N ILE A 107 5.50 8.31 21.90
CA ILE A 107 5.22 7.92 23.29
C ILE A 107 4.60 6.53 23.43
N ALA A 108 3.99 6.00 22.36
CA ALA A 108 3.29 4.72 22.42
C ALA A 108 4.19 3.56 22.86
N LYS A 109 5.41 3.49 22.35
CA LYS A 109 6.38 2.46 22.75
C LYS A 109 6.76 2.55 24.23
N GLU A 110 6.75 3.75 24.80
CA GLU A 110 7.06 3.96 26.21
C GLU A 110 5.88 3.57 27.11
N ILE A 111 4.66 3.97 26.75
CA ILE A 111 3.46 3.73 27.55
C ILE A 111 2.82 2.36 27.33
N THR A 112 3.08 1.72 26.18
CA THR A 112 2.55 0.41 25.81
C THR A 112 3.65 -0.53 25.27
N PRO A 113 4.71 -0.83 26.09
CA PRO A 113 5.85 -1.65 25.65
C PRO A 113 5.48 -3.11 25.35
N PHE A 114 4.27 -3.52 25.69
CA PHE A 114 3.72 -4.85 25.45
C PHE A 114 2.95 -4.96 24.11
N VAL A 115 2.85 -3.88 23.33
CA VAL A 115 2.31 -3.94 21.97
C VAL A 115 3.43 -4.43 21.06
N ASP A 116 3.17 -5.54 20.38
CA ASP A 116 4.18 -6.19 19.53
C ASP A 116 4.47 -5.36 18.28
N TYR A 117 3.43 -4.85 17.64
CA TYR A 117 3.57 -4.06 16.41
C TYR A 117 2.64 -2.85 16.36
N PHE A 118 3.19 -1.71 15.97
CA PHE A 118 2.43 -0.52 15.61
C PHE A 118 2.37 -0.37 14.10
N ILE A 119 1.16 -0.21 13.56
CA ILE A 119 0.92 -0.06 12.12
C ILE A 119 0.39 1.34 11.83
N ASN A 120 1.01 2.00 10.88
CA ASN A 120 0.49 3.22 10.27
C ASN A 120 0.23 2.98 8.78
N PRO A 121 -1.03 2.88 8.34
CA PRO A 121 -1.35 2.69 6.94
C PRO A 121 -0.80 3.78 6.01
N GLU A 122 -0.79 5.04 6.47
CA GLU A 122 -0.30 6.18 5.68
C GLU A 122 1.20 6.09 5.41
N ASP A 123 1.99 5.62 6.39
CA ASP A 123 3.42 5.39 6.19
C ASP A 123 3.67 4.22 5.23
N LEU A 124 2.91 3.12 5.37
CA LEU A 124 3.05 1.97 4.48
C LEU A 124 2.82 2.36 3.02
N ILE A 125 1.79 3.17 2.76
CA ILE A 125 1.49 3.68 1.42
C ILE A 125 2.60 4.62 0.93
N THR A 126 3.07 5.52 1.80
CA THR A 126 4.16 6.45 1.47
C THR A 126 5.45 5.70 1.14
N ASP A 127 5.75 4.63 1.89
CA ASP A 127 6.93 3.79 1.69
C ASP A 127 6.84 3.02 0.38
N GLU A 128 5.68 2.47 0.04
CA GLU A 128 5.41 1.80 -1.23
C GLU A 128 5.60 2.74 -2.41
N ILE A 129 4.97 3.92 -2.39
CA ILE A 129 5.11 4.91 -3.46
C ILE A 129 6.57 5.35 -3.59
N ASN A 130 7.25 5.64 -2.48
CA ASN A 130 8.65 6.00 -2.49
C ASN A 130 9.52 4.91 -3.12
N SER A 131 9.28 3.65 -2.79
CA SER A 131 9.99 2.52 -3.39
C SER A 131 9.79 2.46 -4.91
N LEU A 132 8.54 2.63 -5.38
CA LEU A 132 8.22 2.68 -6.80
C LEU A 132 8.90 3.85 -7.55
N LEU A 133 9.03 5.02 -6.91
CA LEU A 133 9.72 6.17 -7.49
C LEU A 133 11.22 5.92 -7.67
N HIS A 134 11.86 5.17 -6.78
CA HIS A 134 13.27 4.83 -6.85
C HIS A 134 13.59 3.67 -7.81
N HIS A 135 12.57 2.87 -8.19
CA HIS A 135 12.73 1.72 -9.09
C HIS A 135 11.88 1.88 -10.35
N PRO A 136 12.28 2.73 -11.31
CA PRO A 136 11.55 2.96 -12.55
C PRO A 136 11.27 1.65 -13.30
N GLY A 137 10.01 1.49 -13.72
CA GLY A 137 9.57 0.30 -14.44
C GLY A 137 8.87 -0.74 -13.59
N SER A 138 9.05 -0.72 -12.27
CA SER A 138 8.30 -1.60 -11.36
C SER A 138 6.83 -1.20 -11.26
N LEU A 139 5.98 -2.21 -11.06
CA LEU A 139 4.54 -2.06 -10.79
C LEU A 139 4.23 -2.23 -9.30
N GLU A 140 4.96 -3.13 -8.64
CA GLU A 140 4.84 -3.46 -7.23
C GLU A 140 6.19 -3.88 -6.67
N ILE A 141 6.48 -3.54 -5.41
CA ILE A 141 7.71 -3.92 -4.72
C ILE A 141 7.35 -4.33 -3.29
N LEU A 142 7.57 -5.59 -2.96
CA LEU A 142 7.35 -6.14 -1.63
C LEU A 142 8.66 -6.49 -0.96
N ASP A 143 8.83 -6.00 0.28
CA ASP A 143 10.02 -6.28 1.08
C ASP A 143 9.91 -7.61 1.82
N PHE A 144 10.98 -8.41 1.74
CA PHE A 144 11.17 -9.62 2.52
C PHE A 144 12.50 -9.57 3.29
N ALA A 145 12.59 -10.37 4.34
CA ALA A 145 13.80 -10.50 5.15
C ALA A 145 14.38 -9.14 5.58
N GLU A 146 13.54 -8.29 6.20
CA GLU A 146 13.91 -6.95 6.68
C GLU A 146 14.47 -6.03 5.56
N GLY A 147 13.96 -6.17 4.33
CA GLY A 147 14.31 -5.35 3.18
C GLY A 147 15.57 -5.81 2.42
N SER A 148 16.22 -6.89 2.84
CA SER A 148 17.39 -7.43 2.13
C SER A 148 17.05 -8.12 0.81
N ILE A 149 15.83 -8.63 0.68
CA ILE A 149 15.30 -9.30 -0.50
C ILE A 149 13.98 -8.64 -0.88
N LYS A 150 13.78 -8.38 -2.16
CA LYS A 150 12.55 -7.79 -2.69
C LYS A 150 11.90 -8.71 -3.72
N LEU A 151 10.58 -8.84 -3.63
CA LEU A 151 9.76 -9.36 -4.71
C LEU A 151 9.26 -8.16 -5.52
N VAL A 152 9.56 -8.15 -6.79
CA VAL A 152 9.25 -7.03 -7.69
C VAL A 152 8.40 -7.54 -8.84
N SER A 153 7.34 -6.81 -9.16
CA SER A 153 6.55 -7.06 -10.37
C SER A 153 6.89 -6.03 -11.45
N VAL A 154 7.06 -6.52 -12.68
CA VAL A 154 7.41 -5.71 -13.84
C VAL A 154 6.61 -6.19 -15.04
N ARG A 155 6.08 -5.25 -15.85
CA ARG A 155 5.45 -5.60 -17.12
C ARG A 155 6.51 -5.80 -18.20
N ALA A 156 6.60 -7.01 -18.72
CA ALA A 156 7.48 -7.35 -19.83
C ALA A 156 7.07 -6.57 -21.10
N LYS A 157 8.04 -5.95 -21.75
CA LYS A 157 7.85 -5.22 -23.01
C LYS A 157 8.82 -5.76 -24.06
N THR A 158 8.42 -5.75 -25.31
CA THR A 158 9.24 -6.23 -26.47
C THR A 158 10.64 -5.60 -26.50
N SER A 159 10.85 -4.48 -25.80
CA SER A 159 12.16 -3.85 -25.64
C SER A 159 13.10 -4.53 -24.65
N GLY A 160 12.60 -5.48 -23.83
CA GLY A 160 13.40 -6.27 -22.88
C GLY A 160 14.17 -7.39 -23.58
N LEU A 161 15.37 -7.66 -23.09
CA LEU A 161 16.26 -8.65 -23.73
C LEU A 161 15.76 -10.10 -23.56
N LEU A 162 15.07 -10.39 -22.45
CA LEU A 162 14.53 -11.73 -22.15
C LEU A 162 13.15 -11.99 -22.76
N VAL A 163 12.47 -10.94 -23.29
CA VAL A 163 11.15 -11.12 -23.90
C VAL A 163 11.25 -11.90 -25.20
N GLY A 164 10.44 -12.95 -25.33
CA GLY A 164 10.50 -13.92 -26.43
C GLY A 164 11.51 -15.05 -26.19
N ARG A 165 12.23 -15.06 -25.05
CA ARG A 165 13.24 -16.07 -24.70
C ARG A 165 12.81 -16.88 -23.49
N GLN A 166 13.50 -18.00 -23.25
CA GLN A 166 13.23 -18.87 -22.11
C GLN A 166 13.88 -18.33 -20.82
N ILE A 167 13.20 -18.48 -19.69
CA ILE A 167 13.68 -18.00 -18.38
C ILE A 167 15.07 -18.52 -18.02
N LYS A 168 15.40 -19.76 -18.39
CA LYS A 168 16.73 -20.32 -18.13
C LYS A 168 17.88 -19.53 -18.76
N GLU A 169 17.59 -18.74 -19.79
CA GLU A 169 18.58 -17.90 -20.47
C GLU A 169 18.97 -16.67 -19.66
N LEU A 170 18.14 -16.27 -18.67
CA LEU A 170 18.46 -15.17 -17.73
C LEU A 170 19.82 -15.37 -17.04
N LYS A 171 20.17 -16.63 -16.71
CA LYS A 171 21.49 -16.93 -16.12
C LYS A 171 22.67 -16.65 -17.04
N ASN A 172 22.46 -16.62 -18.34
CA ASN A 172 23.51 -16.29 -19.31
C ASN A 172 23.74 -14.78 -19.36
N ASP A 173 22.67 -14.00 -19.19
CA ASP A 173 22.69 -12.53 -19.26
C ASP A 173 23.09 -11.92 -17.91
N LEU A 174 22.68 -12.54 -16.80
CA LEU A 174 22.97 -12.11 -15.42
C LEU A 174 23.59 -13.26 -14.58
N PRO A 175 24.79 -13.73 -14.91
CA PRO A 175 25.38 -14.95 -14.30
C PRO A 175 25.67 -14.78 -12.80
N ASP A 176 25.97 -13.57 -12.34
CA ASP A 176 26.38 -13.27 -10.97
C ASP A 176 25.20 -12.89 -10.04
N TYR A 177 23.97 -12.89 -10.56
CA TYR A 177 22.80 -12.48 -9.81
C TYR A 177 21.95 -13.67 -9.37
N GLU A 178 21.73 -13.78 -8.07
CA GLU A 178 20.77 -14.72 -7.53
C GLU A 178 19.36 -14.14 -7.69
N THR A 179 18.72 -14.48 -8.80
CA THR A 179 17.34 -14.08 -9.09
C THR A 179 16.46 -15.28 -9.37
N ARG A 180 15.18 -15.18 -9.01
CA ARG A 180 14.15 -16.20 -9.27
C ARG A 180 12.91 -15.49 -9.80
N ILE A 181 12.24 -16.14 -10.73
CA ILE A 181 10.92 -15.74 -11.23
C ILE A 181 9.90 -16.76 -10.70
N PRO A 182 9.22 -16.44 -9.57
CA PRO A 182 8.28 -17.36 -8.94
C PRO A 182 6.93 -17.42 -9.66
N ALA A 183 6.53 -16.33 -10.33
CA ALA A 183 5.20 -16.20 -10.93
C ALA A 183 5.23 -15.30 -12.17
N ILE A 184 4.30 -15.57 -13.09
CA ILE A 184 3.97 -14.71 -14.22
C ILE A 184 2.45 -14.62 -14.30
N TYR A 185 1.91 -13.40 -14.45
CA TYR A 185 0.51 -13.20 -14.83
C TYR A 185 0.44 -12.91 -16.31
N ARG A 186 -0.33 -13.73 -17.04
CA ARG A 186 -0.57 -13.61 -18.47
C ARG A 186 -2.06 -13.68 -18.75
N ASN A 187 -2.65 -12.60 -19.29
CA ASN A 187 -4.10 -12.50 -19.52
C ASN A 187 -4.93 -12.86 -18.28
N ASP A 188 -4.53 -12.35 -17.11
CA ASP A 188 -5.16 -12.59 -15.81
C ASP A 188 -5.06 -14.04 -15.27
N GLU A 189 -4.27 -14.88 -15.90
CA GLU A 189 -3.99 -16.24 -15.44
C GLU A 189 -2.60 -16.31 -14.78
N LEU A 190 -2.55 -16.91 -13.59
CA LEU A 190 -1.30 -17.18 -12.88
C LEU A 190 -0.58 -18.38 -13.52
N ILE A 191 0.67 -18.16 -13.91
CA ILE A 191 1.58 -19.18 -14.40
C ILE A 191 2.69 -19.36 -13.38
N ILE A 192 2.91 -20.59 -12.91
CA ILE A 192 4.11 -20.98 -12.16
C ILE A 192 5.16 -21.40 -13.17
N PRO A 193 6.18 -20.56 -13.43
CA PRO A 193 7.08 -20.79 -14.54
C PRO A 193 8.12 -21.87 -14.24
N THR A 194 8.62 -22.48 -15.31
CA THR A 194 9.82 -23.34 -15.32
C THR A 194 10.94 -22.65 -16.10
N GLY A 195 12.13 -23.22 -16.10
CA GLY A 195 13.24 -22.69 -16.90
C GLY A 195 12.94 -22.64 -18.40
N ASP A 196 12.03 -23.48 -18.91
CA ASP A 196 11.63 -23.53 -20.33
C ASP A 196 10.46 -22.58 -20.66
N THR A 197 9.87 -21.93 -19.68
CA THR A 197 8.78 -20.97 -19.90
C THR A 197 9.34 -19.76 -20.65
N VAL A 198 8.63 -19.36 -21.71
CA VAL A 198 8.95 -18.15 -22.50
C VAL A 198 8.21 -16.97 -21.95
N ILE A 199 8.90 -15.86 -21.74
CA ILE A 199 8.30 -14.57 -21.35
C ILE A 199 7.77 -13.88 -22.59
N ASN A 200 6.49 -13.49 -22.56
CA ASN A 200 5.83 -12.81 -23.67
C ASN A 200 5.68 -11.30 -23.39
N ASP A 201 5.54 -10.54 -24.47
CA ASP A 201 5.16 -9.12 -24.35
C ASP A 201 3.84 -8.97 -23.63
N GLY A 202 3.80 -8.06 -22.66
CA GLY A 202 2.62 -7.81 -21.81
C GLY A 202 2.50 -8.70 -20.57
N ASP A 203 3.34 -9.72 -20.40
CA ASP A 203 3.37 -10.51 -19.17
C ASP A 203 3.72 -9.62 -17.98
N GLU A 204 3.04 -9.82 -16.86
CA GLU A 204 3.47 -9.28 -15.58
C GLU A 204 4.34 -10.34 -14.89
N VAL A 205 5.64 -10.04 -14.80
CA VAL A 205 6.65 -10.95 -14.30
C VAL A 205 7.04 -10.58 -12.89
N PHE A 206 6.86 -11.51 -11.97
CA PHE A 206 7.34 -11.38 -10.59
C PHE A 206 8.72 -11.98 -10.48
N PHE A 207 9.67 -11.23 -9.94
CA PHE A 207 11.00 -11.75 -9.66
C PHE A 207 11.48 -11.36 -8.26
N ILE A 208 12.36 -12.21 -7.71
CA ILE A 208 12.99 -11.99 -6.41
C ILE A 208 14.46 -11.61 -6.68
N ALA A 209 14.89 -10.49 -6.11
CA ALA A 209 16.26 -10.01 -6.21
C ALA A 209 16.70 -9.21 -4.96
N ASP A 210 18.01 -9.10 -4.76
CA ASP A 210 18.61 -8.10 -3.88
C ASP A 210 18.31 -6.69 -4.43
N GLU A 211 18.06 -5.72 -3.57
CA GLU A 211 17.69 -4.34 -3.92
C GLU A 211 18.63 -3.72 -4.98
N LYS A 212 19.94 -3.93 -4.83
CA LYS A 212 20.95 -3.38 -5.77
C LYS A 212 20.83 -3.96 -7.19
N HIS A 213 20.15 -5.10 -7.38
CA HIS A 213 20.03 -5.81 -8.65
C HIS A 213 18.68 -5.65 -9.34
N ILE A 214 17.72 -4.99 -8.69
CA ILE A 214 16.34 -4.80 -9.24
C ILE A 214 16.40 -4.14 -10.62
N SER A 215 17.17 -3.05 -10.76
CA SER A 215 17.27 -2.32 -12.02
C SER A 215 17.87 -3.16 -13.15
N ASP A 216 18.81 -4.05 -12.84
CA ASP A 216 19.45 -4.91 -13.84
C ASP A 216 18.47 -6.00 -14.32
N VAL A 217 17.77 -6.65 -13.40
CA VAL A 217 16.72 -7.64 -13.76
C VAL A 217 15.57 -6.97 -14.50
N THR A 218 15.15 -5.78 -14.07
CA THR A 218 14.09 -5.01 -14.77
C THR A 218 14.50 -4.72 -16.22
N ARG A 219 15.79 -4.43 -16.48
CA ARG A 219 16.32 -4.17 -17.85
C ARG A 219 16.18 -5.39 -18.77
N GLU A 220 16.26 -6.59 -18.22
CA GLU A 220 16.02 -7.82 -19.02
C GLU A 220 14.58 -7.96 -19.48
N LEU A 221 13.63 -7.41 -18.71
CA LEU A 221 12.19 -7.50 -18.95
C LEU A 221 11.62 -6.32 -19.74
N GLN A 222 12.24 -5.14 -19.62
CA GLN A 222 11.87 -3.95 -20.39
C GLN A 222 13.05 -2.98 -20.49
N LYS A 223 13.07 -2.15 -21.54
CA LYS A 223 14.02 -1.05 -21.62
C LYS A 223 13.77 -0.11 -20.43
N LEU A 224 14.78 0.08 -19.57
CA LEU A 224 14.68 1.04 -18.48
C LEU A 224 14.45 2.44 -19.01
N GLU A 225 13.45 3.08 -18.48
CA GLU A 225 13.28 4.51 -18.59
C GLU A 225 14.41 5.21 -17.82
N SER A 226 14.72 6.46 -18.18
CA SER A 226 15.63 7.29 -17.39
C SER A 226 15.11 7.41 -15.96
N LYS A 227 16.03 7.57 -14.99
CA LYS A 227 15.62 7.88 -13.60
C LYS A 227 14.62 9.02 -13.60
N TYR A 228 13.58 8.88 -12.81
CA TYR A 228 12.59 9.94 -12.60
C TYR A 228 13.26 11.15 -11.95
N LYS A 229 12.77 12.34 -12.28
CA LYS A 229 13.26 13.62 -11.74
C LYS A 229 12.13 14.51 -11.27
N ASN A 230 11.04 14.59 -12.04
CA ASN A 230 9.95 15.50 -11.81
C ASN A 230 8.70 14.72 -11.36
N ILE A 231 8.30 14.91 -10.13
CA ILE A 231 7.14 14.24 -9.53
C ILE A 231 6.07 15.27 -9.20
N TYR A 232 4.86 15.04 -9.70
CA TYR A 232 3.71 15.88 -9.37
C TYR A 232 2.78 15.08 -8.46
N ILE A 233 2.45 15.66 -7.31
CA ILE A 233 1.60 15.01 -6.29
C ILE A 233 0.30 15.79 -6.17
N ALA A 234 -0.84 15.14 -6.40
CA ALA A 234 -2.17 15.70 -6.23
C ALA A 234 -2.74 15.30 -4.86
N GLY A 235 -2.93 16.29 -4.00
CA GLY A 235 -3.42 16.18 -2.63
C GLY A 235 -2.35 16.41 -1.58
N ALA A 236 -2.53 17.46 -0.75
CA ALA A 236 -1.67 17.79 0.39
C ALA A 236 -2.20 17.23 1.72
N GLY A 237 -2.87 16.09 1.70
CA GLY A 237 -3.23 15.32 2.89
C GLY A 237 -2.00 14.70 3.57
N ASN A 238 -2.23 13.82 4.56
CA ASN A 238 -1.13 13.19 5.31
C ASN A 238 -0.17 12.40 4.40
N ILE A 239 -0.71 11.62 3.46
CA ILE A 239 0.10 10.84 2.51
C ILE A 239 0.90 11.76 1.60
N GLY A 240 0.27 12.76 0.97
CA GLY A 240 0.93 13.67 0.03
C GLY A 240 2.04 14.48 0.69
N LYS A 241 1.80 15.04 1.87
CA LYS A 241 2.82 15.77 2.66
C LYS A 241 3.96 14.84 3.10
N SER A 242 3.64 13.63 3.57
CA SER A 242 4.65 12.66 3.99
C SER A 242 5.53 12.21 2.81
N LEU A 243 4.90 11.94 1.66
CA LEU A 243 5.60 11.56 0.44
C LEU A 243 6.50 12.71 -0.06
N ALA A 244 5.96 13.93 -0.17
CA ALA A 244 6.72 15.09 -0.60
C ALA A 244 7.94 15.33 0.31
N LYS A 245 7.78 15.23 1.63
CA LYS A 245 8.86 15.39 2.59
C LYS A 245 9.92 14.29 2.48
N LYS A 246 9.50 13.05 2.19
CA LYS A 246 10.40 11.89 2.09
C LYS A 246 11.24 11.91 0.82
N THR A 247 10.72 12.54 -0.25
CA THR A 247 11.28 12.44 -1.60
C THR A 247 11.92 13.73 -2.13
N ASN A 248 11.79 14.88 -1.41
CA ASN A 248 12.23 16.20 -1.87
C ASN A 248 13.75 16.38 -2.00
N GLU A 249 14.55 15.46 -1.46
CA GLU A 249 16.02 15.48 -1.65
C GLU A 249 16.43 14.78 -2.95
N ASP A 250 15.62 13.82 -3.42
CA ASP A 250 15.91 12.99 -4.58
C ASP A 250 15.22 13.46 -5.86
N PHE A 251 14.07 14.16 -5.73
CA PHE A 251 13.21 14.55 -6.85
C PHE A 251 12.77 16.01 -6.77
N ASN A 252 12.48 16.60 -7.93
CA ASN A 252 11.79 17.88 -8.03
C ASN A 252 10.29 17.66 -7.80
N ILE A 253 9.77 18.12 -6.67
CA ILE A 253 8.38 17.89 -6.27
C ILE A 253 7.51 19.12 -6.54
N LYS A 254 6.39 18.91 -7.24
CA LYS A 254 5.24 19.84 -7.26
C LYS A 254 4.08 19.19 -6.52
N LEU A 255 3.63 19.83 -5.45
CA LEU A 255 2.48 19.39 -4.65
C LEU A 255 1.29 20.28 -4.97
N ILE A 256 0.22 19.70 -5.50
CA ILE A 256 -0.98 20.40 -5.97
C ILE A 256 -2.10 20.16 -4.96
N GLU A 257 -2.66 21.22 -4.41
CA GLU A 257 -3.74 21.15 -3.41
C GLU A 257 -4.84 22.17 -3.73
N LYS A 258 -6.08 21.68 -3.73
CA LYS A 258 -7.26 22.51 -4.06
C LYS A 258 -7.68 23.43 -2.93
N SER A 259 -7.52 23.01 -1.68
CA SER A 259 -7.83 23.82 -0.49
C SER A 259 -6.71 24.83 -0.23
N GLU A 260 -7.06 26.13 -0.22
CA GLU A 260 -6.13 27.21 0.09
C GLU A 260 -5.49 27.01 1.47
N GLU A 261 -6.30 26.71 2.50
CA GLU A 261 -5.83 26.46 3.87
C GLU A 261 -4.82 25.30 3.93
N GLN A 262 -5.12 24.16 3.28
CA GLN A 262 -4.21 23.00 3.27
C GLN A 262 -2.95 23.27 2.45
N SER A 263 -3.05 24.06 1.39
CA SER A 263 -1.92 24.49 0.57
C SER A 263 -0.96 25.38 1.38
N GLU A 264 -1.49 26.35 2.14
CA GLU A 264 -0.69 27.20 3.03
C GLU A 264 0.02 26.38 4.12
N LEU A 265 -0.72 25.49 4.81
CA LEU A 265 -0.14 24.58 5.81
C LEU A 265 0.93 23.66 5.24
N ALA A 266 0.77 23.20 4.01
CA ALA A 266 1.77 22.38 3.35
C ALA A 266 3.02 23.19 2.99
N ASN A 267 2.84 24.42 2.51
CA ASN A 267 3.95 25.33 2.17
C ASN A 267 4.77 25.74 3.40
N GLU A 268 4.14 25.88 4.57
CA GLU A 268 4.83 26.15 5.83
C GLU A 268 5.60 24.94 6.37
N ALA A 269 5.11 23.71 6.08
CA ALA A 269 5.63 22.46 6.65
C ALA A 269 6.71 21.78 5.78
N LEU A 270 6.84 22.19 4.51
CA LEU A 270 7.69 21.49 3.54
C LEU A 270 8.76 22.43 2.96
N ASP A 271 10.02 22.04 3.14
CA ASP A 271 11.15 22.69 2.49
C ASP A 271 11.43 22.04 1.11
N ASN A 272 11.91 22.83 0.15
CA ASN A 272 12.29 22.35 -1.20
C ASN A 272 11.17 21.67 -2.01
N VAL A 273 9.91 22.00 -1.72
CA VAL A 273 8.71 21.53 -2.43
C VAL A 273 7.96 22.71 -2.99
N LEU A 274 7.63 22.69 -4.28
CA LEU A 274 6.78 23.69 -4.88
C LEU A 274 5.31 23.33 -4.62
N VAL A 275 4.68 24.07 -3.70
CA VAL A 275 3.26 23.89 -3.38
C VAL A 275 2.41 24.83 -4.25
N LEU A 276 1.41 24.27 -4.93
CA LEU A 276 0.53 24.98 -5.85
C LEU A 276 -0.92 24.85 -5.40
N ASN A 277 -1.59 25.99 -5.19
CA ASN A 277 -3.01 25.99 -4.86
C ASN A 277 -3.84 25.94 -6.14
N ALA A 278 -4.30 24.77 -6.52
CA ALA A 278 -5.08 24.52 -7.74
C ALA A 278 -5.84 23.19 -7.70
N ASP A 279 -6.79 23.01 -8.60
CA ASP A 279 -7.45 21.72 -8.83
C ASP A 279 -6.60 20.87 -9.78
N ALA A 280 -6.14 19.72 -9.30
CA ALA A 280 -5.34 18.79 -10.10
C ALA A 280 -6.12 18.12 -11.25
N ALA A 281 -7.44 18.27 -11.30
CA ALA A 281 -8.27 17.84 -12.42
C ALA A 281 -8.49 18.95 -13.46
N ASP A 282 -7.95 20.17 -13.24
CA ASP A 282 -8.04 21.27 -14.20
C ASP A 282 -6.99 21.10 -15.31
N LYS A 283 -7.50 20.92 -16.54
CA LYS A 283 -6.66 20.72 -17.73
C LYS A 283 -5.76 21.91 -18.01
N ASP A 284 -6.32 23.13 -17.97
CA ASP A 284 -5.59 24.33 -18.36
C ASP A 284 -4.47 24.64 -17.36
N PHE A 285 -4.72 24.33 -16.07
CA PHE A 285 -3.70 24.39 -15.02
C PHE A 285 -2.58 23.38 -15.28
N LEU A 286 -2.89 22.10 -15.52
CA LEU A 286 -1.88 21.07 -15.76
C LEU A 286 -1.03 21.38 -17.00
N ASP A 287 -1.63 21.89 -18.08
CA ASP A 287 -0.92 22.34 -19.28
C ASP A 287 0.02 23.53 -18.96
N SER A 288 -0.42 24.50 -18.16
CA SER A 288 0.38 25.66 -17.77
C SER A 288 1.60 25.27 -16.90
N GLU A 289 1.47 24.20 -16.10
CA GLU A 289 2.52 23.66 -15.23
C GLU A 289 3.42 22.64 -15.94
N SER A 290 3.33 22.52 -17.26
CA SER A 290 4.17 21.65 -18.10
C SER A 290 4.08 20.18 -17.67
N ILE A 291 2.85 19.66 -17.58
CA ILE A 291 2.60 18.28 -17.18
C ILE A 291 3.31 17.23 -18.05
N GLN A 292 3.63 17.57 -19.32
CA GLN A 292 4.43 16.74 -20.23
C GLN A 292 5.87 16.49 -19.75
N ASP A 293 6.39 17.31 -18.84
CA ASP A 293 7.70 17.13 -18.22
C ASP A 293 7.63 16.30 -16.94
N CYS A 294 6.42 15.92 -16.50
CA CYS A 294 6.19 15.09 -15.33
C CYS A 294 6.58 13.63 -15.62
N ASP A 295 7.51 13.10 -14.84
CA ASP A 295 7.90 11.69 -14.94
C ASP A 295 6.85 10.79 -14.27
N VAL A 296 6.39 11.16 -13.07
CA VAL A 296 5.34 10.43 -12.35
C VAL A 296 4.33 11.39 -11.74
N PHE A 297 3.06 11.20 -12.07
CA PHE A 297 1.95 11.89 -11.45
C PHE A 297 1.34 10.99 -10.36
N VAL A 298 1.30 11.46 -9.14
CA VAL A 298 0.85 10.70 -7.96
C VAL A 298 -0.44 11.31 -7.42
N ALA A 299 -1.58 10.61 -7.54
CA ALA A 299 -2.87 11.05 -7.05
C ALA A 299 -3.19 10.41 -5.69
N VAL A 300 -3.20 11.24 -4.64
CA VAL A 300 -3.33 10.82 -3.23
C VAL A 300 -4.32 11.69 -2.46
N THR A 301 -5.37 12.17 -3.13
CA THR A 301 -6.46 12.90 -2.47
C THR A 301 -7.37 11.94 -1.68
N HIS A 302 -8.32 12.49 -0.93
CA HIS A 302 -9.30 11.68 -0.18
C HIS A 302 -10.43 11.10 -1.03
N ASP A 303 -10.55 11.53 -2.30
CA ASP A 303 -11.64 11.20 -3.19
C ASP A 303 -11.16 10.35 -4.36
N ASP A 304 -11.65 9.11 -4.44
CA ASP A 304 -11.24 8.13 -5.46
C ASP A 304 -11.56 8.62 -6.88
N GLU A 305 -12.74 9.26 -7.08
CA GLU A 305 -13.13 9.79 -8.38
C GLU A 305 -12.16 10.89 -8.83
N SER A 306 -11.80 11.81 -7.94
CA SER A 306 -10.79 12.84 -8.20
C SER A 306 -9.43 12.22 -8.52
N ASN A 307 -9.00 11.20 -7.78
CA ASN A 307 -7.73 10.51 -8.02
C ASN A 307 -7.69 9.86 -9.41
N VAL A 308 -8.75 9.16 -9.78
CA VAL A 308 -8.87 8.55 -11.12
C VAL A 308 -8.88 9.63 -12.21
N LEU A 309 -9.72 10.67 -12.05
CA LEU A 309 -9.88 11.72 -13.06
C LEU A 309 -8.58 12.49 -13.30
N CYS A 310 -7.91 12.96 -12.24
CA CYS A 310 -6.67 13.72 -12.39
C CYS A 310 -5.52 12.86 -12.95
N SER A 311 -5.44 11.58 -12.59
CA SER A 311 -4.45 10.65 -13.16
C SER A 311 -4.67 10.40 -14.65
N LEU A 312 -5.92 10.15 -15.07
CA LEU A 312 -6.27 10.01 -16.50
C LEU A 312 -5.97 11.29 -17.27
N MET A 313 -6.27 12.46 -16.69
CA MET A 313 -5.98 13.75 -17.29
C MET A 313 -4.46 13.97 -17.44
N ALA A 314 -3.69 13.75 -16.38
CA ALA A 314 -2.24 13.87 -16.41
C ALA A 314 -1.61 12.95 -17.46
N LYS A 315 -2.05 11.68 -17.53
CA LYS A 315 -1.57 10.72 -18.53
C LYS A 315 -1.91 11.17 -19.95
N LYS A 316 -3.14 11.65 -20.20
CA LYS A 316 -3.57 12.14 -21.49
C LYS A 316 -2.80 13.37 -21.96
N LEU A 317 -2.36 14.21 -21.01
CA LEU A 317 -1.58 15.43 -21.28
C LEU A 317 -0.07 15.17 -21.35
N GLY A 318 0.41 13.94 -21.14
CA GLY A 318 1.78 13.55 -21.43
C GLY A 318 2.64 13.20 -20.22
N SER A 319 2.08 13.10 -19.00
CA SER A 319 2.81 12.48 -17.88
C SER A 319 3.23 11.07 -18.24
N LYS A 320 4.48 10.71 -17.98
CA LYS A 320 5.04 9.41 -18.40
C LYS A 320 4.44 8.24 -17.64
N LYS A 321 4.11 8.43 -16.37
CA LYS A 321 3.55 7.41 -15.51
C LYS A 321 2.57 8.01 -14.50
N THR A 322 1.60 7.20 -14.06
CA THR A 322 0.63 7.58 -13.02
C THR A 322 0.66 6.57 -11.88
N VAL A 323 0.57 7.07 -10.65
CA VAL A 323 0.34 6.29 -9.42
C VAL A 323 -0.93 6.82 -8.78
N THR A 324 -1.94 5.98 -8.61
CA THR A 324 -3.28 6.41 -8.21
C THR A 324 -3.73 5.63 -6.99
N ILE A 325 -4.06 6.32 -5.89
CA ILE A 325 -4.70 5.69 -4.74
C ILE A 325 -6.18 5.51 -5.02
N ILE A 326 -6.68 4.28 -4.79
CA ILE A 326 -8.10 3.93 -4.86
C ILE A 326 -8.45 3.10 -3.62
N ASN A 327 -9.42 3.57 -2.84
CA ASN A 327 -9.88 2.90 -1.62
C ASN A 327 -11.01 1.90 -1.90
N ASN A 328 -11.87 2.19 -2.87
CA ASN A 328 -13.04 1.39 -3.20
C ASN A 328 -12.74 0.45 -4.38
N GLU A 329 -12.74 -0.85 -4.11
CA GLU A 329 -12.46 -1.89 -5.11
C GLU A 329 -13.39 -1.83 -6.34
N ALA A 330 -14.60 -1.28 -6.21
CA ALA A 330 -15.51 -1.12 -7.35
C ALA A 330 -14.93 -0.24 -8.48
N TYR A 331 -14.00 0.65 -8.17
CA TYR A 331 -13.32 1.47 -9.17
C TYR A 331 -12.24 0.71 -9.94
N PHE A 332 -11.67 -0.38 -9.37
CA PHE A 332 -10.69 -1.20 -10.08
C PHE A 332 -11.27 -1.82 -11.36
N ASP A 333 -12.53 -2.27 -11.29
CA ASP A 333 -13.22 -2.87 -12.43
C ASP A 333 -13.67 -1.83 -13.47
N LEU A 334 -13.90 -0.58 -13.04
CA LEU A 334 -14.36 0.51 -13.91
C LEU A 334 -13.21 1.15 -14.68
N VAL A 335 -12.03 1.24 -14.08
CA VAL A 335 -10.83 1.77 -14.72
C VAL A 335 -10.15 0.63 -15.44
N GLY A 336 -10.19 0.66 -16.78
CA GLY A 336 -9.54 -0.36 -17.60
C GLY A 336 -8.07 -0.53 -17.22
N LYS A 337 -7.60 -1.78 -17.13
CA LYS A 337 -6.24 -2.15 -16.67
C LYS A 337 -5.08 -1.44 -17.39
N ASN A 338 -5.35 -0.78 -18.52
CA ASN A 338 -4.37 -0.05 -19.31
C ASN A 338 -4.53 1.49 -19.24
N GLU A 339 -5.54 1.98 -18.53
CA GLU A 339 -5.80 3.42 -18.45
C GLU A 339 -4.96 4.11 -17.38
N LEU A 340 -4.73 3.44 -16.23
CA LEU A 340 -3.79 3.87 -15.19
C LEU A 340 -2.60 2.91 -15.14
N ASP A 341 -1.43 3.43 -14.80
CA ASP A 341 -0.20 2.61 -14.80
C ASP A 341 -0.03 1.81 -13.52
N ILE A 342 -0.21 2.46 -12.36
CA ILE A 342 -0.15 1.84 -11.05
C ILE A 342 -1.35 2.28 -10.22
N ILE A 343 -2.06 1.31 -9.67
CA ILE A 343 -3.15 1.54 -8.71
C ILE A 343 -2.70 0.99 -7.36
N ILE A 344 -2.82 1.83 -6.33
CA ILE A 344 -2.48 1.48 -4.95
C ILE A 344 -3.76 1.42 -4.13
N SER A 345 -4.00 0.27 -3.49
CA SER A 345 -5.06 0.10 -2.50
C SER A 345 -4.50 0.21 -1.09
N PRO A 346 -4.83 1.27 -0.35
CA PRO A 346 -4.44 1.42 1.06
C PRO A 346 -4.89 0.23 1.92
N VAL A 347 -6.06 -0.31 1.61
CA VAL A 347 -6.63 -1.47 2.32
C VAL A 347 -5.76 -2.69 2.08
N GLN A 348 -5.46 -3.03 0.82
CA GLN A 348 -4.68 -4.22 0.46
C GLN A 348 -3.26 -4.15 1.03
N ILE A 349 -2.55 -3.02 0.92
CA ILE A 349 -1.22 -2.85 1.50
C ILE A 349 -1.26 -3.09 3.01
N THR A 350 -2.23 -2.49 3.70
CA THR A 350 -2.35 -2.64 5.16
C THR A 350 -2.68 -4.08 5.55
N VAL A 351 -3.58 -4.74 4.82
CA VAL A 351 -3.95 -6.15 5.04
C VAL A 351 -2.74 -7.04 4.84
N SER A 352 -2.03 -6.93 3.70
CA SER A 352 -0.83 -7.72 3.41
C SER A 352 0.25 -7.54 4.48
N HIS A 353 0.45 -6.32 4.95
CA HIS A 353 1.40 -6.04 6.02
C HIS A 353 0.98 -6.70 7.35
N ILE A 354 -0.31 -6.60 7.74
CA ILE A 354 -0.83 -7.27 8.94
C ILE A 354 -0.65 -8.78 8.85
N LEU A 355 -0.99 -9.38 7.71
CA LEU A 355 -0.83 -10.82 7.49
C LEU A 355 0.63 -11.25 7.60
N SER A 356 1.56 -10.49 7.03
CA SER A 356 2.98 -10.78 7.17
C SER A 356 3.46 -10.80 8.62
N LEU A 357 2.92 -9.93 9.48
CA LEU A 357 3.25 -9.89 10.92
C LEU A 357 2.66 -11.06 11.71
N ILE A 358 1.57 -11.65 11.23
CA ILE A 358 0.90 -12.79 11.90
C ILE A 358 1.62 -14.10 11.58
N HIS A 359 2.15 -14.25 10.37
CA HIS A 359 2.80 -15.47 9.89
C HIS A 359 4.30 -15.57 10.27
N ILE A 360 4.86 -14.54 10.90
CA ILE A 360 6.19 -14.59 11.51
C ILE A 360 6.08 -15.14 12.93
#